data_85dbb7e614ee78de8904ccbe09365a63
#
_entry.id   85dbb7e614ee78de8904ccbe09365a63
#
_cell.length_a   1.000
_cell.length_b   1.000
_cell.length_c   1.000
_cell.angle_alpha   90.00
_cell.angle_beta   90.00
_cell.angle_gamma   90.00
#
_symmetry.space_group_name_H-M   'P 1'
#
loop_
_entity.id
_entity.type
_entity.pdbx_description
1 polymer ?
#
loop_
_entity_poly.entity_id
_entity_poly.type
_entity_poly.pdbx_seq_one_letter_code
_entity_poly.pdbx_strand_id
1 'polypeptide(L)'
;GKFDSDSYAVSGGLHGVGISVVNALSTKVELEIARDGHNWAQTYSYAKPGALEQGDATRKTGTTVRFWPDPEIFTETTRFNAETVARRLQEMAFLNKGLTITLTDQRPQAVEAPGDANGDEDAPATDVAEVVLTETEKAQAAAKPKTRTYHYPDGLVDYIKHLNRTKQSIHNTVIGFSAKGEGHEVEIAMQWNAGYSESVHTFANTINTHEGGTHEEGFRAALTSTVNKYALEKKLIKEKDGKLTGDDIREGLAAVISAKVSDPQFEGQTKTKLGNTEIKGFVQRTCNEHLGHWFEANPAEAKIIIKKAADSAQARMAARRAREMVRRKTATDIGGLPGKLADCRSNDPTKCEVYIVEGDSAGGSAKSGRDSMYQAILPLRGKIINVEKARIDRVLKNAEVQSIITA
;
A
#
# COMPACT_ATOMS: atom_id res chain seq x y z
N GLY A 1 -5.49 -36.14 -7.48
CA GLY A 1 -6.41 -35.15 -6.99
C GLY A 1 -6.33 -35.04 -5.49
N LYS A 2 -6.81 -33.94 -4.93
CA LYS A 2 -6.83 -33.67 -3.49
C LYS A 2 -8.05 -34.31 -2.85
N PHE A 3 -8.17 -35.63 -2.97
CA PHE A 3 -9.28 -36.33 -2.40
C PHE A 3 -8.99 -36.94 -1.03
N ASP A 4 -7.73 -36.75 -0.56
CA ASP A 4 -7.27 -37.25 0.73
C ASP A 4 -6.88 -36.05 1.59
N SER A 5 -7.62 -35.81 2.67
CA SER A 5 -7.39 -34.67 3.59
C SER A 5 -6.01 -34.70 4.24
N ASP A 6 -5.37 -35.88 4.30
CA ASP A 6 -4.09 -36.08 4.96
C ASP A 6 -2.88 -35.74 4.07
N SER A 7 -3.09 -35.61 2.75
CA SER A 7 -2.00 -35.35 1.82
C SER A 7 -1.55 -33.88 1.75
N TYR A 8 -2.45 -32.92 2.10
CA TYR A 8 -2.17 -31.50 2.04
C TYR A 8 -2.90 -30.74 3.14
N ALA A 9 -2.21 -30.37 4.20
CA ALA A 9 -2.78 -29.62 5.31
C ALA A 9 -3.30 -28.22 4.87
N VAL A 10 -2.68 -27.60 3.87
CA VAL A 10 -3.09 -26.33 3.26
C VAL A 10 -2.78 -26.33 1.76
N SER A 11 -3.71 -25.89 0.95
CA SER A 11 -3.52 -25.82 -0.50
C SER A 11 -4.12 -24.56 -1.10
N GLY A 12 -3.36 -23.89 -1.99
CA GLY A 12 -3.84 -22.76 -2.79
C GLY A 12 -4.92 -23.14 -3.81
N GLY A 13 -4.96 -24.39 -4.27
CA GLY A 13 -6.01 -24.87 -5.16
C GLY A 13 -7.11 -25.61 -4.38
N LEU A 14 -8.31 -25.09 -4.35
CA LEU A 14 -9.44 -25.65 -3.60
C LEU A 14 -10.18 -26.77 -4.32
N HIS A 15 -10.22 -26.71 -5.65
CA HIS A 15 -11.08 -27.60 -6.45
C HIS A 15 -10.31 -28.69 -7.21
N GLY A 16 -8.96 -28.70 -7.17
CA GLY A 16 -8.13 -29.67 -7.88
C GLY A 16 -8.21 -29.62 -9.42
N VAL A 17 -8.79 -28.55 -9.97
CA VAL A 17 -9.07 -28.43 -11.41
C VAL A 17 -8.10 -27.52 -12.17
N GLY A 18 -7.13 -26.87 -11.52
CA GLY A 18 -6.26 -25.88 -12.16
C GLY A 18 -5.52 -26.43 -13.38
N ILE A 19 -4.87 -27.58 -13.24
CA ILE A 19 -4.17 -28.22 -14.37
C ILE A 19 -5.13 -28.72 -15.45
N SER A 20 -6.33 -29.16 -15.07
CA SER A 20 -7.37 -29.58 -16.03
C SER A 20 -7.86 -28.41 -16.87
N VAL A 21 -7.96 -27.22 -16.27
CA VAL A 21 -8.30 -25.97 -17.00
C VAL A 21 -7.17 -25.59 -17.95
N VAL A 22 -5.91 -25.66 -17.53
CA VAL A 22 -4.77 -25.41 -18.42
C VAL A 22 -4.82 -26.36 -19.62
N ASN A 23 -5.10 -27.66 -19.39
CA ASN A 23 -5.23 -28.64 -20.45
C ASN A 23 -6.39 -28.32 -21.40
N ALA A 24 -7.55 -27.94 -20.87
CA ALA A 24 -8.73 -27.59 -21.69
C ALA A 24 -8.52 -26.33 -22.54
N LEU A 25 -7.66 -25.41 -22.12
CA LEU A 25 -7.35 -24.15 -22.81
C LEU A 25 -6.08 -24.22 -23.66
N SER A 26 -5.57 -25.43 -23.92
CA SER A 26 -4.35 -25.66 -24.67
C SER A 26 -4.58 -26.57 -25.87
N THR A 27 -3.91 -26.26 -27.00
CA THR A 27 -3.84 -27.20 -28.14
C THR A 27 -3.07 -28.45 -27.80
N LYS A 28 -2.05 -28.31 -26.95
CA LYS A 28 -1.16 -29.42 -26.52
C LYS A 28 -0.70 -29.23 -25.08
N VAL A 29 -0.65 -30.32 -24.31
CA VAL A 29 0.01 -30.39 -23.01
C VAL A 29 0.91 -31.63 -22.97
N GLU A 30 2.17 -31.45 -22.54
CA GLU A 30 3.12 -32.55 -22.30
C GLU A 30 3.43 -32.62 -20.81
N LEU A 31 3.35 -33.82 -20.26
CA LEU A 31 3.73 -34.13 -18.89
C LEU A 31 4.93 -35.07 -18.88
N GLU A 32 5.95 -34.74 -18.11
CA GLU A 32 7.03 -35.64 -17.75
C GLU A 32 7.11 -35.73 -16.23
N ILE A 33 7.04 -36.94 -15.68
CA ILE A 33 6.98 -37.18 -14.24
C ILE A 33 8.06 -38.18 -13.87
N ALA A 34 8.99 -37.79 -13.01
CA ALA A 34 9.97 -38.66 -12.39
C ALA A 34 9.46 -39.10 -11.01
N ARG A 35 8.97 -40.35 -10.90
CA ARG A 35 8.35 -40.86 -9.68
C ARG A 35 8.48 -42.41 -9.65
N ASP A 36 8.53 -42.96 -8.45
CA ASP A 36 8.54 -44.40 -8.17
C ASP A 36 9.62 -45.17 -8.96
N GLY A 37 10.79 -44.53 -9.08
CA GLY A 37 11.96 -45.14 -9.73
C GLY A 37 11.98 -45.05 -11.25
N HIS A 38 11.00 -44.47 -11.89
CA HIS A 38 10.87 -44.35 -13.36
C HIS A 38 10.47 -42.96 -13.82
N ASN A 39 10.80 -42.63 -15.07
CA ASN A 39 10.25 -41.50 -15.79
C ASN A 39 8.94 -41.93 -16.48
N TRP A 40 7.95 -41.07 -16.41
CA TRP A 40 6.65 -41.29 -17.04
C TRP A 40 6.36 -40.10 -17.96
N ALA A 41 5.83 -40.36 -19.15
CA ALA A 41 5.45 -39.31 -20.09
C ALA A 41 4.00 -39.50 -20.58
N GLN A 42 3.29 -38.39 -20.75
CA GLN A 42 1.97 -38.39 -21.35
C GLN A 42 1.73 -37.08 -22.09
N THR A 43 1.17 -37.17 -23.29
CA THR A 43 0.81 -36.02 -24.13
C THR A 43 -0.70 -35.93 -24.24
N TYR A 44 -1.22 -34.72 -24.17
CA TYR A 44 -2.62 -34.39 -24.43
C TYR A 44 -2.70 -33.51 -25.66
N SER A 45 -3.66 -33.79 -26.53
CA SER A 45 -3.98 -32.97 -27.72
C SER A 45 -5.42 -32.54 -27.63
N TYR A 46 -5.67 -31.23 -27.57
CA TYR A 46 -7.01 -30.67 -27.35
C TYR A 46 -7.77 -31.39 -26.21
N ALA A 47 -7.10 -31.43 -25.04
CA ALA A 47 -7.56 -32.10 -23.81
C ALA A 47 -7.72 -33.64 -23.90
N LYS A 48 -7.47 -34.27 -25.04
CA LYS A 48 -7.59 -35.76 -25.22
C LYS A 48 -6.26 -36.39 -24.82
N PRO A 49 -6.27 -37.35 -23.87
CA PRO A 49 -5.05 -38.02 -23.42
C PRO A 49 -4.52 -39.00 -24.46
N GLY A 50 -3.23 -38.99 -24.69
CA GLY A 50 -2.49 -40.10 -25.31
C GLY A 50 -2.19 -41.23 -24.31
N ALA A 51 -1.46 -42.23 -24.76
CA ALA A 51 -1.01 -43.32 -23.88
C ALA A 51 -0.05 -42.78 -22.80
N LEU A 52 -0.11 -43.35 -21.60
CA LEU A 52 0.91 -43.15 -20.57
C LEU A 52 2.10 -44.06 -20.87
N GLU A 53 3.25 -43.48 -21.06
CA GLU A 53 4.47 -44.20 -21.42
C GLU A 53 5.42 -44.23 -20.22
N GLN A 54 5.93 -45.44 -19.91
CA GLN A 54 6.99 -45.63 -18.94
C GLN A 54 8.33 -45.54 -19.65
N GLY A 55 9.19 -44.63 -19.20
CA GLY A 55 10.53 -44.42 -19.70
C GLY A 55 11.60 -45.04 -18.79
N ASP A 56 12.80 -44.51 -18.88
CA ASP A 56 13.97 -44.99 -18.17
C ASP A 56 13.85 -44.93 -16.65
N ALA A 57 14.61 -45.81 -15.97
CA ALA A 57 14.75 -45.78 -14.53
C ALA A 57 15.45 -44.50 -14.07
N THR A 58 14.98 -43.88 -13.00
CA THR A 58 15.52 -42.62 -12.45
C THR A 58 15.47 -42.61 -10.92
N ARG A 59 16.47 -41.94 -10.31
CA ARG A 59 16.46 -41.63 -8.86
C ARG A 59 15.95 -40.22 -8.59
N LYS A 60 15.69 -39.46 -9.63
CA LYS A 60 15.15 -38.10 -9.49
C LYS A 60 13.66 -38.16 -9.18
N THR A 61 13.18 -37.10 -8.55
CA THR A 61 11.73 -36.83 -8.37
C THR A 61 11.42 -35.47 -8.91
N GLY A 62 10.25 -35.31 -9.57
CA GLY A 62 9.84 -34.02 -10.11
C GLY A 62 8.79 -34.14 -11.20
N THR A 63 8.25 -33.02 -11.61
CA THR A 63 7.25 -32.91 -12.67
C THR A 63 7.60 -31.77 -13.60
N THR A 64 7.57 -32.05 -14.91
CA THR A 64 7.66 -31.03 -15.96
C THR A 64 6.32 -30.95 -16.65
N VAL A 65 5.79 -29.73 -16.80
CA VAL A 65 4.55 -29.46 -17.53
C VAL A 65 4.89 -28.45 -18.63
N ARG A 66 4.64 -28.84 -19.88
CA ARG A 66 4.70 -27.93 -21.04
C ARG A 66 3.31 -27.77 -21.61
N PHE A 67 2.92 -26.57 -21.99
CA PHE A 67 1.62 -26.32 -22.58
C PHE A 67 1.69 -25.23 -23.63
N TRP A 68 0.81 -25.31 -24.60
CA TRP A 68 0.65 -24.37 -25.71
C TRP A 68 -0.75 -23.83 -25.69
N PRO A 69 -0.93 -22.52 -25.32
CA PRO A 69 -2.25 -21.88 -25.30
C PRO A 69 -2.94 -21.98 -26.66
N ASP A 70 -4.25 -22.23 -26.65
CA ASP A 70 -5.02 -22.34 -27.87
C ASP A 70 -5.30 -20.97 -28.49
N PRO A 71 -4.81 -20.65 -29.72
CA PRO A 71 -5.06 -19.37 -30.36
C PRO A 71 -6.53 -19.15 -30.77
N GLU A 72 -7.35 -20.21 -30.88
CA GLU A 72 -8.80 -20.07 -31.13
C GLU A 72 -9.53 -19.57 -29.88
N ILE A 73 -9.01 -19.87 -28.69
CA ILE A 73 -9.55 -19.39 -27.41
C ILE A 73 -8.92 -18.04 -27.04
N PHE A 74 -7.60 -17.93 -27.15
CA PHE A 74 -6.85 -16.71 -26.82
C PHE A 74 -6.60 -15.87 -28.09
N THR A 75 -7.66 -15.26 -28.61
CA THR A 75 -7.67 -14.56 -29.90
C THR A 75 -6.84 -13.29 -29.91
N GLU A 76 -6.67 -12.61 -28.76
CA GLU A 76 -5.88 -11.38 -28.68
C GLU A 76 -4.38 -11.67 -28.64
N THR A 77 -3.94 -12.61 -27.82
CA THR A 77 -2.54 -13.02 -27.69
C THR A 77 -2.37 -14.35 -26.98
N THR A 78 -1.42 -15.15 -27.45
CA THR A 78 -0.92 -16.35 -26.74
C THR A 78 0.42 -16.08 -26.04
N ARG A 79 0.92 -14.83 -26.08
CA ARG A 79 2.22 -14.47 -25.48
C ARG A 79 2.05 -14.03 -24.05
N PHE A 80 2.83 -14.61 -23.14
CA PHE A 80 2.89 -14.19 -21.74
C PHE A 80 3.68 -12.89 -21.60
N ASN A 81 3.18 -11.99 -20.75
CA ASN A 81 3.94 -10.83 -20.33
C ASN A 81 4.93 -11.26 -19.23
N ALA A 82 6.23 -11.15 -19.53
CA ALA A 82 7.30 -11.61 -18.63
C ALA A 82 7.30 -10.88 -17.27
N GLU A 83 7.00 -9.58 -17.25
CA GLU A 83 7.00 -8.79 -16.01
C GLU A 83 5.78 -9.14 -15.12
N THR A 84 4.64 -9.44 -15.72
CA THR A 84 3.46 -9.91 -14.98
C THR A 84 3.71 -11.27 -14.34
N VAL A 85 4.32 -12.20 -15.11
CA VAL A 85 4.71 -13.53 -14.59
C VAL A 85 5.77 -13.37 -13.50
N ALA A 86 6.82 -12.57 -13.74
CA ALA A 86 7.90 -12.31 -12.80
C ALA A 86 7.37 -11.78 -11.46
N ARG A 87 6.48 -10.79 -11.48
CA ARG A 87 5.86 -10.21 -10.29
C ARG A 87 5.08 -11.24 -9.49
N ARG A 88 4.29 -12.08 -10.17
CA ARG A 88 3.51 -13.13 -9.50
C ARG A 88 4.39 -14.22 -8.91
N LEU A 89 5.44 -14.65 -9.61
CA LEU A 89 6.39 -15.62 -9.07
C LEU A 89 7.19 -15.08 -7.89
N GLN A 90 7.56 -13.80 -7.93
CA GLN A 90 8.21 -13.13 -6.81
C GLN A 90 7.30 -13.08 -5.58
N GLU A 91 6.02 -12.72 -5.76
CA GLU A 91 5.01 -12.73 -4.70
C GLU A 91 4.84 -14.13 -4.10
N MET A 92 4.77 -15.16 -4.94
CA MET A 92 4.69 -16.55 -4.48
C MET A 92 5.91 -16.99 -3.67
N ALA A 93 7.12 -16.51 -4.05
CA ALA A 93 8.34 -16.80 -3.31
C ALA A 93 8.37 -16.11 -1.93
N PHE A 94 7.85 -14.88 -1.82
CA PHE A 94 7.69 -14.21 -0.52
C PHE A 94 6.69 -14.93 0.41
N LEU A 95 5.58 -15.42 -0.14
CA LEU A 95 4.51 -16.09 0.61
C LEU A 95 4.88 -17.52 1.05
N ASN A 96 5.93 -18.08 0.47
CA ASN A 96 6.37 -19.45 0.77
C ASN A 96 7.85 -19.44 1.17
N LYS A 97 8.08 -19.17 2.43
CA LYS A 97 9.43 -19.12 3.03
C LYS A 97 10.29 -20.30 2.63
N GLY A 98 11.49 -20.02 2.11
CA GLY A 98 12.46 -21.03 1.68
C GLY A 98 12.21 -21.61 0.28
N LEU A 99 11.12 -21.25 -0.39
CA LEU A 99 10.87 -21.66 -1.78
C LEU A 99 11.82 -20.90 -2.72
N THR A 100 12.43 -21.62 -3.65
CA THR A 100 13.22 -21.05 -4.74
C THR A 100 12.45 -21.17 -6.04
N ILE A 101 12.21 -20.05 -6.72
CA ILE A 101 11.56 -20.01 -8.03
C ILE A 101 12.50 -19.37 -9.03
N THR A 102 12.73 -20.03 -10.17
CA THR A 102 13.52 -19.48 -11.26
C THR A 102 12.62 -19.27 -12.48
N LEU A 103 12.62 -18.05 -13.00
CA LEU A 103 11.97 -17.69 -14.27
C LEU A 103 13.04 -17.48 -15.32
N THR A 104 12.94 -18.21 -16.43
CA THR A 104 13.83 -18.03 -17.60
C THR A 104 12.96 -17.67 -18.82
N ASP A 105 13.15 -16.47 -19.35
CA ASP A 105 12.56 -16.04 -20.60
C ASP A 105 13.55 -16.29 -21.73
N GLN A 106 13.22 -17.29 -22.56
CA GLN A 106 14.07 -17.71 -23.69
C GLN A 106 13.75 -16.97 -25.00
N ARG A 107 12.76 -16.07 -24.99
CA ARG A 107 12.41 -15.30 -26.19
C ARG A 107 13.54 -14.34 -26.57
N PRO A 108 13.82 -14.15 -27.87
CA PRO A 108 14.74 -13.12 -28.29
C PRO A 108 14.32 -11.76 -27.71
N GLN A 109 15.24 -11.10 -27.03
CA GLN A 109 15.00 -9.73 -26.55
C GLN A 109 14.99 -8.84 -27.79
N ALA A 110 13.91 -8.10 -28.03
CA ALA A 110 13.97 -6.97 -28.95
C ALA A 110 15.01 -5.99 -28.40
N VAL A 111 16.00 -5.63 -29.18
CA VAL A 111 16.90 -4.53 -28.84
C VAL A 111 16.01 -3.29 -28.79
N GLU A 112 15.67 -2.84 -27.59
CA GLU A 112 15.04 -1.53 -27.43
C GLU A 112 16.03 -0.52 -28.00
N ALA A 113 15.66 0.13 -29.11
CA ALA A 113 16.34 1.35 -29.50
C ALA A 113 16.31 2.31 -28.30
N PRO A 114 17.37 3.07 -28.03
CA PRO A 114 17.36 4.03 -26.93
C PRO A 114 16.18 4.98 -27.16
N GLY A 115 15.09 4.71 -26.44
CA GLY A 115 13.89 5.53 -26.42
C GLY A 115 14.22 6.81 -25.67
N ASP A 116 13.85 7.94 -26.24
CA ASP A 116 13.94 9.26 -25.66
C ASP A 116 13.47 9.26 -24.20
N ALA A 117 14.43 9.23 -23.29
CA ALA A 117 14.22 9.58 -21.90
C ALA A 117 13.98 11.09 -21.87
N ASN A 118 12.71 11.49 -21.75
CA ASN A 118 12.37 12.86 -21.38
C ASN A 118 13.06 13.21 -20.07
N GLY A 119 13.88 14.24 -20.14
CA GLY A 119 14.87 14.60 -19.17
C GLY A 119 14.32 15.01 -17.82
N ASP A 120 15.08 14.67 -16.81
CA ASP A 120 15.34 15.52 -15.66
C ASP A 120 16.77 16.08 -15.82
N GLU A 121 16.85 17.33 -16.20
CA GLU A 121 18.07 18.14 -16.16
C GLU A 121 18.37 18.46 -14.69
N ASP A 122 19.19 17.63 -14.04
CA ASP A 122 20.10 18.03 -12.95
C ASP A 122 20.76 16.78 -12.31
N ALA A 123 21.74 16.20 -13.03
CA ALA A 123 22.72 15.32 -12.40
C ALA A 123 24.11 15.60 -13.00
N PRO A 124 25.17 15.72 -12.18
CA PRO A 124 26.52 16.02 -12.67
C PRO A 124 27.08 14.84 -13.47
N ALA A 125 27.60 15.15 -14.64
CA ALA A 125 28.28 14.22 -15.53
C ALA A 125 29.52 13.61 -14.84
N THR A 126 29.44 12.32 -14.55
CA THR A 126 30.62 11.49 -14.32
C THR A 126 30.97 10.79 -15.62
N ASP A 127 32.18 11.04 -16.09
CA ASP A 127 32.82 10.40 -17.24
C ASP A 127 32.83 8.88 -17.06
N VAL A 128 31.88 8.19 -17.68
CA VAL A 128 31.94 6.73 -17.84
C VAL A 128 32.26 6.50 -19.32
N ALA A 129 33.46 5.96 -19.59
CA ALA A 129 33.87 5.57 -20.91
C ALA A 129 32.81 4.69 -21.57
N GLU A 130 32.24 5.18 -22.66
CA GLU A 130 31.24 4.50 -23.47
C GLU A 130 31.90 3.28 -24.13
N VAL A 131 31.67 2.08 -23.57
CA VAL A 131 32.09 0.81 -24.21
C VAL A 131 31.19 0.59 -25.40
N VAL A 132 31.66 0.96 -26.59
CA VAL A 132 30.99 0.69 -27.86
C VAL A 132 31.05 -0.82 -28.14
N LEU A 133 29.99 -1.54 -27.77
CA LEU A 133 29.84 -2.96 -28.14
C LEU A 133 29.63 -3.09 -29.65
N THR A 134 30.33 -4.04 -30.25
CA THR A 134 30.17 -4.37 -31.68
C THR A 134 28.78 -4.97 -31.93
N GLU A 135 28.26 -4.85 -33.19
CA GLU A 135 26.95 -5.41 -33.60
C GLU A 135 26.84 -6.93 -33.28
N THR A 136 27.96 -7.64 -33.33
CA THR A 136 28.03 -9.08 -33.00
C THR A 136 27.90 -9.32 -31.49
N GLU A 137 28.48 -8.46 -30.65
CA GLU A 137 28.34 -8.53 -29.19
C GLU A 137 26.95 -8.13 -28.74
N LYS A 138 26.31 -7.14 -29.40
CA LYS A 138 24.91 -6.78 -29.18
C LYS A 138 23.96 -7.92 -29.58
N ALA A 139 24.21 -8.59 -30.71
CA ALA A 139 23.44 -9.76 -31.14
C ALA A 139 23.62 -10.97 -30.20
N GLN A 140 24.81 -11.19 -29.66
CA GLN A 140 25.08 -12.24 -28.69
C GLN A 140 24.51 -11.93 -27.29
N ALA A 141 24.50 -10.66 -26.87
CA ALA A 141 23.86 -10.21 -25.65
C ALA A 141 22.31 -10.33 -25.74
N ALA A 142 21.74 -10.05 -26.92
CA ALA A 142 20.30 -10.23 -27.19
C ALA A 142 19.87 -11.72 -27.27
N ALA A 143 20.81 -12.65 -27.51
CA ALA A 143 20.53 -14.08 -27.60
C ALA A 143 20.56 -14.80 -26.25
N LYS A 144 20.99 -14.16 -25.15
CA LYS A 144 21.04 -14.81 -23.83
C LYS A 144 19.67 -14.79 -23.17
N PRO A 145 19.17 -15.95 -22.67
CA PRO A 145 17.93 -16.02 -21.92
C PRO A 145 17.99 -15.12 -20.68
N LYS A 146 16.94 -14.34 -20.41
CA LYS A 146 16.84 -13.54 -19.19
C LYS A 146 16.35 -14.43 -18.04
N THR A 147 17.25 -14.76 -17.13
CA THR A 147 16.93 -15.58 -15.97
C THR A 147 16.86 -14.73 -14.71
N ARG A 148 15.78 -14.93 -13.93
CA ARG A 148 15.57 -14.30 -12.61
C ARG A 148 15.30 -15.41 -11.60
N THR A 149 15.98 -15.38 -10.45
CA THR A 149 15.75 -16.32 -9.35
C THR A 149 15.22 -15.57 -8.14
N TYR A 150 14.16 -16.08 -7.57
CA TYR A 150 13.49 -15.55 -6.38
C TYR A 150 13.65 -16.54 -5.24
N HIS A 151 14.28 -16.11 -4.16
CA HIS A 151 14.47 -16.90 -2.94
C HIS A 151 14.50 -15.95 -1.75
N TYR A 152 13.56 -16.10 -0.83
CA TYR A 152 13.38 -15.19 0.31
C TYR A 152 13.36 -16.01 1.61
N PRO A 153 14.51 -16.13 2.30
CA PRO A 153 14.62 -16.95 3.51
C PRO A 153 13.80 -16.42 4.69
N ASP A 154 13.51 -15.10 4.72
CA ASP A 154 12.69 -14.49 5.77
C ASP A 154 11.21 -14.29 5.35
N GLY A 155 10.82 -14.71 4.14
CA GLY A 155 9.42 -14.73 3.69
C GLY A 155 8.75 -13.37 3.72
N LEU A 156 7.71 -13.18 4.55
CA LEU A 156 6.95 -11.92 4.63
C LEU A 156 7.78 -10.75 5.15
N VAL A 157 8.81 -10.98 5.96
CA VAL A 157 9.73 -9.93 6.40
C VAL A 157 10.48 -9.35 5.21
N ASP A 158 10.96 -10.21 4.29
CA ASP A 158 11.60 -9.77 3.06
C ASP A 158 10.60 -9.06 2.13
N TYR A 159 9.34 -9.48 2.14
CA TYR A 159 8.30 -8.81 1.38
C TYR A 159 8.10 -7.37 1.88
N ILE A 160 8.04 -7.13 3.18
CA ILE A 160 7.95 -5.78 3.76
C ILE A 160 9.18 -4.93 3.40
N LYS A 161 10.39 -5.49 3.50
CA LYS A 161 11.60 -4.79 3.05
C LYS A 161 11.52 -4.40 1.58
N HIS A 162 10.99 -5.29 0.74
CA HIS A 162 10.76 -5.02 -0.68
C HIS A 162 9.74 -3.91 -0.92
N LEU A 163 8.60 -3.90 -0.21
CA LEU A 163 7.58 -2.85 -0.31
C LEU A 163 8.09 -1.48 0.14
N ASN A 164 9.00 -1.46 1.11
CA ASN A 164 9.58 -0.23 1.65
C ASN A 164 10.91 0.19 0.99
N ARG A 165 11.42 -0.55 -0.01
CA ARG A 165 12.74 -0.29 -0.63
C ARG A 165 12.95 1.13 -1.16
N THR A 166 11.87 1.80 -1.60
CA THR A 166 11.87 3.18 -2.11
C THR A 166 11.30 4.17 -1.10
N LYS A 167 10.96 3.71 0.11
CA LYS A 167 10.33 4.52 1.15
C LYS A 167 11.26 4.59 2.36
N GLN A 168 11.30 5.72 3.03
CA GLN A 168 12.05 5.87 4.27
C GLN A 168 11.29 5.22 5.42
N SER A 169 11.81 4.12 5.98
CA SER A 169 11.26 3.51 7.20
C SER A 169 11.50 4.43 8.40
N ILE A 170 10.50 4.54 9.29
CA ILE A 170 10.62 5.37 10.52
C ILE A 170 11.21 4.61 11.69
N HIS A 171 11.29 3.29 11.59
CA HIS A 171 11.94 2.40 12.57
C HIS A 171 12.67 1.26 11.83
N ASN A 172 13.66 0.65 12.47
CA ASN A 172 14.57 -0.29 11.80
C ASN A 172 14.00 -1.70 11.71
N THR A 173 13.28 -2.14 12.74
CA THR A 173 12.82 -3.53 12.86
C THR A 173 11.57 -3.76 12.03
N VAL A 174 11.55 -4.76 11.15
CA VAL A 174 10.31 -5.29 10.60
C VAL A 174 9.64 -6.16 11.65
N ILE A 175 8.42 -5.82 12.03
CA ILE A 175 7.62 -6.60 12.97
C ILE A 175 7.07 -7.81 12.23
N GLY A 176 7.48 -9.02 12.63
CA GLY A 176 7.03 -10.26 11.99
C GLY A 176 6.70 -11.31 13.04
N PHE A 177 5.58 -12.02 12.85
CA PHE A 177 5.16 -13.11 13.71
C PHE A 177 4.23 -14.08 12.98
N SER A 178 4.13 -15.29 13.51
CA SER A 178 3.21 -16.31 13.02
C SER A 178 2.55 -17.04 14.18
N ALA A 179 1.36 -17.55 13.94
CA ALA A 179 0.65 -18.41 14.90
C ALA A 179 -0.13 -19.49 14.17
N LYS A 180 -0.27 -20.65 14.83
CA LYS A 180 -1.04 -21.79 14.36
C LYS A 180 -2.22 -22.03 15.27
N GLY A 181 -3.38 -22.32 14.68
CA GLY A 181 -4.58 -22.75 15.35
C GLY A 181 -5.07 -24.06 14.75
N GLU A 182 -6.23 -24.51 15.19
CA GLU A 182 -6.84 -25.74 14.66
C GLU A 182 -7.35 -25.45 13.23
N GLY A 183 -6.73 -26.10 12.24
CA GLY A 183 -7.09 -25.95 10.82
C GLY A 183 -6.72 -24.61 10.18
N HIS A 184 -5.95 -23.75 10.85
CA HIS A 184 -5.53 -22.46 10.29
C HIS A 184 -4.19 -21.98 10.85
N GLU A 185 -3.50 -21.22 10.04
CA GLU A 185 -2.23 -20.54 10.39
C GLU A 185 -2.27 -19.12 9.85
N VAL A 186 -1.68 -18.18 10.58
CA VAL A 186 -1.50 -16.82 10.12
C VAL A 186 -0.03 -16.42 10.26
N GLU A 187 0.48 -15.74 9.25
CA GLU A 187 1.77 -15.07 9.26
C GLU A 187 1.54 -13.59 8.91
N ILE A 188 2.12 -12.69 9.69
CA ILE A 188 1.96 -11.25 9.51
C ILE A 188 3.33 -10.60 9.61
N ALA A 189 3.60 -9.68 8.68
CA ALA A 189 4.74 -8.78 8.78
C ALA A 189 4.31 -7.35 8.51
N MET A 190 4.92 -6.38 9.21
CA MET A 190 4.59 -4.97 9.07
C MET A 190 5.74 -4.04 9.44
N GLN A 191 5.74 -2.84 8.86
CA GLN A 191 6.65 -1.75 9.20
C GLN A 191 6.06 -0.42 8.76
N TRP A 192 6.29 0.65 9.55
CA TRP A 192 5.89 2.01 9.18
C TRP A 192 7.00 2.75 8.45
N ASN A 193 6.60 3.57 7.48
CA ASN A 193 7.45 4.45 6.71
C ASN A 193 6.98 5.92 6.83
N ALA A 194 7.76 6.86 6.31
CA ALA A 194 7.47 8.28 6.38
C ALA A 194 6.30 8.74 5.47
N GLY A 195 5.78 7.87 4.61
CA GLY A 195 4.66 8.17 3.71
C GLY A 195 3.34 8.38 4.43
N TYR A 196 2.34 8.80 3.68
CA TYR A 196 0.99 9.10 4.18
C TYR A 196 -0.05 8.03 3.84
N SER A 197 0.22 7.18 2.85
CA SER A 197 -0.69 6.12 2.42
C SER A 197 -0.38 4.79 3.08
N GLU A 198 -1.42 4.02 3.42
CA GLU A 198 -1.28 2.62 3.83
C GLU A 198 -1.02 1.72 2.60
N SER A 199 -0.32 0.62 2.82
CA SER A 199 -0.07 -0.44 1.84
C SER A 199 -0.27 -1.79 2.53
N VAL A 200 -1.51 -2.24 2.60
CA VAL A 200 -1.89 -3.51 3.24
C VAL A 200 -2.19 -4.54 2.16
N HIS A 201 -1.48 -5.65 2.19
CA HIS A 201 -1.64 -6.77 1.26
C HIS A 201 -2.13 -8.00 2.02
N THR A 202 -3.19 -8.62 1.53
CA THR A 202 -3.82 -9.74 2.22
C THR A 202 -3.92 -10.97 1.32
N PHE A 203 -3.65 -12.13 1.91
CA PHE A 203 -3.61 -13.39 1.21
C PHE A 203 -4.33 -14.49 2.02
N ALA A 204 -5.05 -15.33 1.32
CA ALA A 204 -5.62 -16.57 1.87
C ALA A 204 -5.17 -17.74 1.00
N ASN A 205 -4.45 -18.71 1.59
CA ASN A 205 -3.86 -19.85 0.87
C ASN A 205 -3.09 -19.41 -0.38
N THR A 206 -2.24 -18.37 -0.24
CA THR A 206 -1.45 -17.72 -1.31
C THR A 206 -2.25 -16.99 -2.39
N ILE A 207 -3.57 -16.94 -2.29
CA ILE A 207 -4.45 -16.19 -3.20
C ILE A 207 -4.53 -14.75 -2.67
N ASN A 208 -4.30 -13.77 -3.55
CA ASN A 208 -4.44 -12.35 -3.19
C ASN A 208 -5.91 -12.00 -2.99
N THR A 209 -6.25 -11.59 -1.77
CA THR A 209 -7.60 -11.16 -1.39
C THR A 209 -7.66 -9.63 -1.39
N HIS A 210 -7.63 -9.04 -2.60
CA HIS A 210 -7.52 -7.58 -2.75
C HIS A 210 -8.73 -6.79 -2.21
N GLU A 211 -9.87 -7.45 -1.97
CA GLU A 211 -11.03 -6.89 -1.27
C GLU A 211 -10.99 -7.19 0.25
N GLY A 212 -9.87 -7.74 0.74
CA GLY A 212 -9.66 -8.04 2.15
C GLY A 212 -10.43 -9.27 2.64
N GLY A 213 -11.10 -9.13 3.76
CA GLY A 213 -11.89 -10.17 4.41
C GLY A 213 -11.65 -10.26 5.92
N THR A 214 -12.09 -11.33 6.52
CA THR A 214 -12.09 -11.53 7.98
C THR A 214 -10.70 -11.46 8.62
N HIS A 215 -9.66 -11.92 7.93
CA HIS A 215 -8.26 -11.81 8.38
C HIS A 215 -7.78 -10.36 8.44
N GLU A 216 -8.13 -9.53 7.46
CA GLU A 216 -7.83 -8.10 7.47
C GLU A 216 -8.62 -7.36 8.54
N GLU A 217 -9.91 -7.66 8.68
CA GLU A 217 -10.75 -7.06 9.72
C GLU A 217 -10.21 -7.35 11.12
N GLY A 218 -9.79 -8.59 11.39
CA GLY A 218 -9.15 -8.98 12.65
C GLY A 218 -7.86 -8.22 12.91
N PHE A 219 -7.02 -8.08 11.89
CA PHE A 219 -5.77 -7.32 11.95
C PHE A 219 -6.03 -5.83 12.24
N ARG A 220 -6.93 -5.17 11.48
CA ARG A 220 -7.25 -3.75 11.65
C ARG A 220 -7.82 -3.45 13.03
N ALA A 221 -8.68 -4.33 13.56
CA ALA A 221 -9.25 -4.21 14.89
C ALA A 221 -8.18 -4.35 15.99
N ALA A 222 -7.33 -5.37 15.88
CA ALA A 222 -6.23 -5.61 16.81
C ALA A 222 -5.22 -4.45 16.82
N LEU A 223 -4.79 -4.01 15.65
CA LEU A 223 -3.84 -2.92 15.51
C LEU A 223 -4.36 -1.66 16.21
N THR A 224 -5.61 -1.29 15.96
CA THR A 224 -6.23 -0.11 16.54
C THR A 224 -6.35 -0.23 18.07
N SER A 225 -6.76 -1.39 18.59
CA SER A 225 -6.93 -1.61 20.02
C SER A 225 -5.58 -1.63 20.76
N THR A 226 -4.59 -2.36 20.23
CA THR A 226 -3.28 -2.52 20.86
C THR A 226 -2.49 -1.21 20.89
N VAL A 227 -2.47 -0.46 19.78
CA VAL A 227 -1.78 0.84 19.72
C VAL A 227 -2.40 1.83 20.70
N ASN A 228 -3.73 1.95 20.72
CA ASN A 228 -4.40 2.85 21.67
C ASN A 228 -4.17 2.46 23.13
N LYS A 229 -4.24 1.15 23.46
CA LYS A 229 -3.99 0.64 24.79
C LYS A 229 -2.58 1.02 25.25
N TYR A 230 -1.56 0.66 24.48
CA TYR A 230 -0.17 0.96 24.81
C TYR A 230 0.12 2.46 24.90
N ALA A 231 -0.43 3.26 23.97
CA ALA A 231 -0.24 4.70 23.95
C ALA A 231 -0.81 5.38 25.21
N LEU A 232 -1.95 4.90 25.74
CA LEU A 232 -2.55 5.41 26.97
C LEU A 232 -1.79 4.93 28.21
N GLU A 233 -1.45 3.64 28.31
CA GLU A 233 -0.71 3.05 29.44
C GLU A 233 0.66 3.71 29.62
N LYS A 234 1.39 3.97 28.53
CA LYS A 234 2.69 4.64 28.56
C LYS A 234 2.59 6.18 28.54
N LYS A 235 1.37 6.75 28.60
CA LYS A 235 1.10 8.21 28.61
C LYS A 235 1.70 8.93 27.39
N LEU A 236 1.80 8.26 26.24
CA LEU A 236 2.29 8.83 25.00
C LEU A 236 1.26 9.73 24.32
N ILE A 237 -0.01 9.52 24.62
CA ILE A 237 -1.14 10.39 24.23
C ILE A 237 -1.92 10.78 25.49
N LYS A 238 -2.58 11.92 25.48
CA LYS A 238 -3.41 12.38 26.59
C LYS A 238 -4.87 12.00 26.32
N GLU A 239 -5.59 11.56 27.34
CA GLU A 239 -7.03 11.21 27.23
C GLU A 239 -7.86 12.31 26.60
N LYS A 240 -7.55 13.59 26.92
CA LYS A 240 -8.23 14.76 26.37
C LYS A 240 -8.04 14.96 24.88
N ASP A 241 -7.00 14.39 24.28
CA ASP A 241 -6.72 14.50 22.85
C ASP A 241 -7.52 13.46 22.04
N GLY A 242 -8.26 12.57 22.73
CA GLY A 242 -9.07 11.51 22.14
C GLY A 242 -8.26 10.29 21.71
N LYS A 243 -8.97 9.24 21.33
CA LYS A 243 -8.34 8.01 20.80
C LYS A 243 -7.85 8.22 19.36
N LEU A 244 -6.76 7.55 19.02
CA LEU A 244 -6.28 7.44 17.64
C LEU A 244 -7.25 6.59 16.84
N THR A 245 -7.62 7.06 15.64
CA THR A 245 -8.44 6.26 14.71
C THR A 245 -7.57 5.22 14.00
N GLY A 246 -8.21 4.21 13.40
CA GLY A 246 -7.50 3.23 12.60
C GLY A 246 -6.71 3.87 11.46
N ASP A 247 -7.24 4.91 10.82
CA ASP A 247 -6.57 5.61 9.72
C ASP A 247 -5.33 6.37 10.20
N ASP A 248 -5.40 7.03 11.39
CA ASP A 248 -4.23 7.69 11.98
C ASP A 248 -3.09 6.70 12.24
N ILE A 249 -3.42 5.49 12.70
CA ILE A 249 -2.45 4.45 13.04
C ILE A 249 -1.85 3.81 11.78
N ARG A 250 -2.65 3.65 10.72
CA ARG A 250 -2.23 3.02 9.47
C ARG A 250 -1.54 3.97 8.50
N GLU A 251 -1.46 5.25 8.81
CA GLU A 251 -0.71 6.20 7.98
C GLU A 251 0.76 5.78 7.85
N GLY A 252 1.19 5.52 6.61
CA GLY A 252 2.53 5.03 6.29
C GLY A 252 2.79 3.56 6.65
N LEU A 253 1.77 2.79 7.02
CA LEU A 253 1.90 1.36 7.30
C LEU A 253 2.08 0.57 6.00
N ALA A 254 3.11 -0.27 5.94
CA ALA A 254 3.23 -1.40 5.02
C ALA A 254 2.99 -2.68 5.81
N ALA A 255 2.02 -3.49 5.42
CA ALA A 255 1.69 -4.74 6.10
C ALA A 255 1.32 -5.84 5.09
N VAL A 256 1.71 -7.06 5.41
CA VAL A 256 1.30 -8.27 4.68
C VAL A 256 0.70 -9.25 5.68
N ILE A 257 -0.51 -9.72 5.38
CA ILE A 257 -1.24 -10.70 6.18
C ILE A 257 -1.47 -11.94 5.30
N SER A 258 -0.90 -13.06 5.67
CA SER A 258 -1.07 -14.35 5.00
C SER A 258 -1.77 -15.34 5.91
N ALA A 259 -2.99 -15.70 5.59
CA ALA A 259 -3.75 -16.73 6.28
C ALA A 259 -3.70 -18.04 5.47
N LYS A 260 -3.44 -19.16 6.15
CA LYS A 260 -3.59 -20.50 5.60
C LYS A 260 -4.76 -21.16 6.31
N VAL A 261 -5.73 -21.62 5.56
CA VAL A 261 -6.99 -22.15 6.08
C VAL A 261 -7.27 -23.49 5.38
N SER A 262 -7.59 -24.52 6.14
CA SER A 262 -7.87 -25.86 5.60
C SER A 262 -9.11 -25.86 4.70
N ASP A 263 -10.16 -25.14 5.10
CA ASP A 263 -11.41 -24.97 4.34
C ASP A 263 -11.72 -23.47 4.15
N PRO A 264 -11.05 -22.79 3.20
CA PRO A 264 -11.25 -21.36 2.99
C PRO A 264 -12.57 -21.08 2.27
N GLN A 265 -13.38 -20.23 2.89
CA GLN A 265 -14.62 -19.72 2.34
C GLN A 265 -14.40 -18.32 1.78
N PHE A 266 -14.73 -18.13 0.51
CA PHE A 266 -14.57 -16.85 -0.16
C PHE A 266 -15.94 -16.27 -0.54
N GLU A 267 -16.05 -14.95 -0.52
CA GLU A 267 -17.18 -14.26 -1.13
C GLU A 267 -17.01 -14.28 -2.65
N GLY A 268 -17.60 -15.25 -3.32
CA GLY A 268 -17.60 -15.38 -4.77
C GLY A 268 -16.45 -16.21 -5.36
N GLN A 269 -16.59 -16.56 -6.64
CA GLN A 269 -15.69 -17.43 -7.39
C GLN A 269 -14.31 -16.80 -7.65
N THR A 270 -14.23 -15.48 -7.70
CA THR A 270 -12.98 -14.74 -7.92
C THR A 270 -12.02 -14.78 -6.73
N LYS A 271 -12.51 -15.27 -5.56
CA LYS A 271 -11.72 -15.43 -4.32
C LYS A 271 -11.06 -14.15 -3.83
N THR A 272 -11.68 -13.01 -4.07
CA THR A 272 -11.15 -11.68 -3.77
C THR A 272 -11.25 -11.29 -2.32
N LYS A 273 -12.16 -11.96 -1.57
CA LYS A 273 -12.44 -11.66 -0.16
C LYS A 273 -12.64 -12.94 0.66
N LEU A 274 -11.95 -13.06 1.79
CA LEU A 274 -12.07 -14.20 2.72
C LEU A 274 -13.25 -14.00 3.66
N GLY A 275 -14.12 -15.02 3.78
CA GLY A 275 -15.36 -14.99 4.57
C GLY A 275 -15.32 -15.75 5.90
N ASN A 276 -14.34 -16.60 6.16
CA ASN A 276 -14.23 -17.43 7.36
C ASN A 276 -14.29 -16.60 8.65
N THR A 277 -15.39 -16.67 9.39
CA THR A 277 -15.64 -15.83 10.57
C THR A 277 -14.69 -16.11 11.74
N GLU A 278 -14.28 -17.37 11.92
CA GLU A 278 -13.34 -17.83 12.94
C GLU A 278 -11.96 -17.20 12.79
N ILE A 279 -11.54 -16.89 11.56
CA ILE A 279 -10.23 -16.29 11.25
C ILE A 279 -10.11 -14.88 11.81
N LYS A 280 -11.21 -14.11 11.81
CA LYS A 280 -11.22 -12.75 12.38
C LYS A 280 -10.79 -12.76 13.84
N GLY A 281 -11.41 -13.60 14.65
CA GLY A 281 -11.11 -13.70 16.08
C GLY A 281 -9.73 -14.26 16.36
N PHE A 282 -9.27 -15.22 15.54
CA PHE A 282 -7.94 -15.79 15.65
C PHE A 282 -6.85 -14.74 15.36
N VAL A 283 -6.93 -14.06 14.21
CA VAL A 283 -6.00 -13.01 13.82
C VAL A 283 -5.99 -11.89 14.86
N GLN A 284 -7.16 -11.47 15.33
CA GLN A 284 -7.25 -10.41 16.33
C GLN A 284 -6.53 -10.77 17.64
N ARG A 285 -6.73 -11.98 18.16
CA ARG A 285 -6.03 -12.43 19.39
C ARG A 285 -4.53 -12.51 19.16
N THR A 286 -4.10 -13.16 18.08
CA THR A 286 -2.68 -13.29 17.73
C THR A 286 -1.99 -11.93 17.60
N CYS A 287 -2.61 -10.99 16.89
CA CYS A 287 -2.05 -9.65 16.73
C CYS A 287 -1.97 -8.90 18.08
N ASN A 288 -3.02 -8.95 18.92
CA ASN A 288 -3.02 -8.30 20.21
C ASN A 288 -1.87 -8.81 21.11
N GLU A 289 -1.64 -10.11 21.11
CA GLU A 289 -0.59 -10.75 21.90
C GLU A 289 0.80 -10.38 21.38
N HIS A 290 1.09 -10.71 20.12
CA HIS A 290 2.43 -10.53 19.56
C HIS A 290 2.82 -9.06 19.42
N LEU A 291 1.91 -8.19 18.97
CA LEU A 291 2.18 -6.77 18.84
C LEU A 291 2.31 -6.09 20.20
N GLY A 292 1.50 -6.52 21.19
CA GLY A 292 1.63 -6.06 22.57
C GLY A 292 3.00 -6.39 23.15
N HIS A 293 3.46 -7.63 23.02
CA HIS A 293 4.79 -8.06 23.45
C HIS A 293 5.90 -7.30 22.70
N TRP A 294 5.75 -7.09 21.39
CA TRP A 294 6.74 -6.36 20.62
C TRP A 294 6.88 -4.91 21.08
N PHE A 295 5.78 -4.21 21.37
CA PHE A 295 5.81 -2.83 21.87
C PHE A 295 6.49 -2.74 23.25
N GLU A 296 6.25 -3.71 24.13
CA GLU A 296 6.93 -3.76 25.42
C GLU A 296 8.44 -4.05 25.29
N ALA A 297 8.82 -4.90 24.34
CA ALA A 297 10.22 -5.24 24.06
C ALA A 297 10.97 -4.11 23.33
N ASN A 298 10.27 -3.28 22.56
CA ASN A 298 10.87 -2.24 21.70
C ASN A 298 10.27 -0.85 21.96
N PRO A 299 10.37 -0.31 23.18
CA PRO A 299 9.66 0.91 23.58
C PRO A 299 10.11 2.15 22.80
N ALA A 300 11.36 2.20 22.33
CA ALA A 300 11.87 3.31 21.52
C ALA A 300 11.20 3.36 20.16
N GLU A 301 11.10 2.22 19.46
CA GLU A 301 10.45 2.14 18.15
C GLU A 301 8.92 2.31 18.28
N ALA A 302 8.31 1.72 19.31
CA ALA A 302 6.89 1.90 19.62
C ALA A 302 6.54 3.38 19.82
N LYS A 303 7.39 4.16 20.53
CA LYS A 303 7.21 5.59 20.70
C LYS A 303 7.24 6.35 19.37
N ILE A 304 8.11 5.97 18.45
CA ILE A 304 8.20 6.60 17.11
C ILE A 304 6.90 6.34 16.33
N ILE A 305 6.41 5.10 16.31
CA ILE A 305 5.17 4.70 15.64
C ILE A 305 3.98 5.48 16.20
N ILE A 306 3.84 5.50 17.54
CA ILE A 306 2.73 6.20 18.19
C ILE A 306 2.79 7.70 17.98
N LYS A 307 4.00 8.29 17.99
CA LYS A 307 4.17 9.71 17.69
C LYS A 307 3.67 10.05 16.28
N LYS A 308 4.03 9.24 15.27
CA LYS A 308 3.52 9.44 13.90
C LYS A 308 2.00 9.38 13.85
N ALA A 309 1.38 8.38 14.48
CA ALA A 309 -0.08 8.27 14.56
C ALA A 309 -0.72 9.46 15.29
N ALA A 310 -0.09 9.97 16.36
CA ALA A 310 -0.56 11.14 17.08
C ALA A 310 -0.44 12.43 16.25
N ASP A 311 0.63 12.58 15.47
CA ASP A 311 0.81 13.70 14.55
C ASP A 311 -0.26 13.69 13.44
N SER A 312 -0.56 12.51 12.87
CA SER A 312 -1.65 12.30 11.91
C SER A 312 -3.03 12.67 12.51
N ALA A 313 -3.34 12.20 13.72
CA ALA A 313 -4.57 12.54 14.43
C ALA A 313 -4.71 14.05 14.67
N GLN A 314 -3.61 14.73 15.03
CA GLN A 314 -3.61 16.18 15.22
C GLN A 314 -3.86 16.93 13.92
N ALA A 315 -3.23 16.50 12.82
CA ALA A 315 -3.46 17.08 11.49
C ALA A 315 -4.92 16.91 11.04
N ARG A 316 -5.49 15.71 11.21
CA ARG A 316 -6.90 15.42 10.91
C ARG A 316 -7.87 16.30 11.73
N MET A 317 -7.61 16.44 13.05
CA MET A 317 -8.45 17.28 13.90
C MET A 317 -8.32 18.77 13.57
N ALA A 318 -7.13 19.23 13.20
CA ALA A 318 -6.93 20.61 12.76
C ALA A 318 -7.69 20.90 11.46
N ALA A 319 -7.60 19.99 10.49
CA ALA A 319 -8.35 20.11 9.23
C ALA A 319 -9.88 20.09 9.46
N ARG A 320 -10.37 19.24 10.36
CA ARG A 320 -11.80 19.22 10.72
C ARG A 320 -12.26 20.54 11.34
N ARG A 321 -11.48 21.07 12.30
CA ARG A 321 -11.79 22.36 12.94
C ARG A 321 -11.79 23.51 11.93
N ALA A 322 -10.84 23.50 11.00
CA ALA A 322 -10.80 24.52 9.95
C ALA A 322 -12.06 24.45 9.06
N ARG A 323 -12.49 23.26 8.64
CA ARG A 323 -13.74 23.08 7.88
C ARG A 323 -14.98 23.49 8.67
N GLU A 324 -15.05 23.18 9.97
CA GLU A 324 -16.16 23.59 10.83
C GLU A 324 -16.22 25.10 10.99
N MET A 325 -15.07 25.79 11.10
CA MET A 325 -15.00 27.24 11.15
C MET A 325 -15.51 27.89 9.86
N VAL A 326 -15.10 27.35 8.70
CA VAL A 326 -15.61 27.82 7.40
C VAL A 326 -17.12 27.62 7.30
N ARG A 327 -17.65 26.44 7.67
CA ARG A 327 -19.09 26.15 7.67
C ARG A 327 -19.89 27.06 8.63
N ARG A 328 -19.35 27.32 9.83
CA ARG A 328 -20.03 28.25 10.78
C ARG A 328 -20.05 29.67 10.26
N LYS A 329 -18.99 30.13 9.59
CA LYS A 329 -18.98 31.44 8.92
C LYS A 329 -20.04 31.51 7.82
N THR A 330 -20.16 30.48 6.98
CA THR A 330 -21.17 30.45 5.90
C THR A 330 -22.60 30.37 6.43
N ALA A 331 -22.83 29.76 7.60
CA ALA A 331 -24.17 29.64 8.20
C ALA A 331 -24.60 30.86 9.05
N THR A 332 -23.63 31.65 9.55
CA THR A 332 -23.89 32.88 10.34
C THR A 332 -23.65 34.15 9.54
N ASP A 333 -23.00 34.07 8.39
CA ASP A 333 -22.63 35.21 7.53
C ASP A 333 -23.65 35.42 6.37
N ILE A 334 -24.92 35.45 6.69
CA ILE A 334 -25.86 36.14 5.82
C ILE A 334 -25.76 37.64 6.23
N GLY A 335 -24.70 38.31 5.77
CA GLY A 335 -24.64 39.76 5.67
C GLY A 335 -23.91 40.54 6.76
N GLY A 336 -22.77 40.09 7.27
CA GLY A 336 -22.00 40.84 8.26
C GLY A 336 -20.55 41.09 7.88
N LEU A 337 -20.25 42.22 7.25
CA LEU A 337 -18.89 42.78 7.24
C LEU A 337 -18.36 42.92 8.68
N PRO A 338 -17.03 42.82 8.93
CA PRO A 338 -16.50 43.03 10.27
C PRO A 338 -17.00 44.30 10.87
N GLY A 339 -17.58 44.27 12.09
CA GLY A 339 -18.17 45.45 12.73
C GLY A 339 -17.24 46.66 12.88
N LYS A 340 -15.95 46.48 12.57
CA LYS A 340 -14.93 47.52 12.54
C LYS A 340 -14.65 48.09 11.15
N LEU A 341 -15.04 47.40 10.09
CA LEU A 341 -14.82 47.85 8.72
C LEU A 341 -15.72 49.07 8.41
N ALA A 342 -15.10 50.18 8.06
CA ALA A 342 -15.83 51.26 7.42
C ALA A 342 -15.79 51.03 5.91
N ASP A 343 -16.81 50.41 5.37
CA ASP A 343 -16.87 49.96 3.96
C ASP A 343 -17.00 51.13 2.97
N CYS A 344 -16.62 50.91 1.72
CA CYS A 344 -16.84 51.83 0.60
C CYS A 344 -18.22 51.61 -0.04
N ARG A 345 -18.66 52.57 -0.87
CA ARG A 345 -19.97 52.52 -1.52
C ARG A 345 -19.97 51.77 -2.85
N SER A 346 -18.81 51.69 -3.52
CA SER A 346 -18.68 51.02 -4.79
C SER A 346 -18.67 49.52 -4.60
N ASN A 347 -19.33 48.76 -5.49
CA ASN A 347 -19.27 47.29 -5.58
C ASN A 347 -18.30 46.80 -6.67
N ASP A 348 -17.55 47.72 -7.30
CA ASP A 348 -16.57 47.37 -8.32
C ASP A 348 -15.21 47.08 -7.67
N PRO A 349 -14.80 45.83 -7.51
CA PRO A 349 -13.56 45.45 -6.80
C PRO A 349 -12.31 45.99 -7.49
N THR A 350 -12.37 46.36 -8.78
CA THR A 350 -11.22 46.89 -9.53
C THR A 350 -10.91 48.35 -9.16
N LYS A 351 -11.85 49.05 -8.48
CA LYS A 351 -11.72 50.44 -8.08
C LYS A 351 -11.67 50.65 -6.58
N CYS A 352 -11.98 49.57 -5.80
CA CYS A 352 -12.01 49.69 -4.34
C CYS A 352 -10.64 49.41 -3.74
N GLU A 353 -10.33 50.14 -2.67
CA GLU A 353 -9.08 50.02 -1.90
C GLU A 353 -9.43 49.79 -0.42
N VAL A 354 -8.70 48.92 0.26
CA VAL A 354 -8.82 48.73 1.72
C VAL A 354 -7.58 49.29 2.42
N TYR A 355 -7.78 50.24 3.29
CA TYR A 355 -6.72 50.82 4.13
C TYR A 355 -6.74 50.17 5.50
N ILE A 356 -5.64 49.48 5.85
CA ILE A 356 -5.46 48.92 7.17
C ILE A 356 -4.74 49.95 8.04
N VAL A 357 -5.34 50.30 9.18
CA VAL A 357 -4.80 51.33 10.10
C VAL A 357 -4.67 50.77 11.52
N GLU A 358 -3.69 51.27 12.29
CA GLU A 358 -3.47 50.86 13.66
C GLU A 358 -4.42 51.55 14.64
N GLY A 359 -5.33 50.76 15.21
CA GLY A 359 -6.22 51.19 16.29
C GLY A 359 -7.41 52.05 15.86
N ASP A 360 -8.36 52.19 16.78
CA ASP A 360 -9.63 52.86 16.53
C ASP A 360 -9.47 54.36 16.34
N SER A 361 -8.47 55.00 16.99
CA SER A 361 -8.17 56.41 16.85
C SER A 361 -7.72 56.78 15.43
N ALA A 362 -6.77 56.04 14.88
CA ALA A 362 -6.34 56.20 13.49
C ALA A 362 -7.47 55.85 12.51
N GLY A 363 -8.24 54.82 12.83
CA GLY A 363 -9.45 54.44 12.08
C GLY A 363 -10.48 55.55 11.98
N GLY A 364 -10.72 56.27 13.07
CA GLY A 364 -11.64 57.43 13.11
C GLY A 364 -11.19 58.58 12.21
N SER A 365 -9.90 58.96 12.30
CA SER A 365 -9.31 59.99 11.46
C SER A 365 -9.28 59.62 9.98
N ALA A 366 -8.88 58.38 9.66
CA ALA A 366 -8.88 57.86 8.29
C ALA A 366 -10.28 57.81 7.68
N LYS A 367 -11.30 57.40 8.46
CA LYS A 367 -12.71 57.38 8.04
C LYS A 367 -13.22 58.77 7.68
N SER A 368 -12.79 59.81 8.41
CA SER A 368 -13.21 61.20 8.15
C SER A 368 -12.54 61.81 6.91
N GLY A 369 -11.32 61.38 6.56
CA GLY A 369 -10.56 61.89 5.43
C GLY A 369 -10.61 61.09 4.14
N ARG A 370 -11.29 59.90 4.12
CA ARG A 370 -11.31 58.98 2.96
C ARG A 370 -12.27 59.41 1.86
N ASP A 371 -12.05 59.00 0.66
CA ASP A 371 -13.08 58.92 -0.37
C ASP A 371 -14.00 57.72 -0.08
N SER A 372 -15.19 58.01 0.46
CA SER A 372 -16.18 56.99 0.83
C SER A 372 -16.74 56.21 -0.35
N MET A 373 -16.50 56.65 -1.60
CA MET A 373 -16.94 55.94 -2.79
C MET A 373 -16.09 54.66 -3.05
N TYR A 374 -14.78 54.77 -2.87
CA TYR A 374 -13.86 53.71 -3.26
C TYR A 374 -12.95 53.22 -2.13
N GLN A 375 -12.85 53.90 -1.00
CA GLN A 375 -11.93 53.60 0.07
C GLN A 375 -12.63 53.05 1.30
N ALA A 376 -12.27 51.82 1.69
CA ALA A 376 -12.67 51.17 2.93
C ALA A 376 -11.55 51.29 3.98
N ILE A 377 -11.92 51.45 5.28
CA ILE A 377 -10.96 51.54 6.39
C ILE A 377 -11.16 50.37 7.35
N LEU A 378 -10.13 49.59 7.59
CA LEU A 378 -10.11 48.50 8.56
C LEU A 378 -9.14 48.82 9.71
N PRO A 379 -9.59 49.21 10.91
CA PRO A 379 -8.74 49.37 12.06
C PRO A 379 -8.40 48.02 12.70
N LEU A 380 -7.14 47.75 12.88
CA LEU A 380 -6.64 46.57 13.58
C LEU A 380 -6.01 46.96 14.91
N ARG A 381 -6.17 46.16 15.96
CA ARG A 381 -5.68 46.46 17.30
C ARG A 381 -4.43 45.67 17.63
N GLY A 382 -3.39 46.37 18.08
CA GLY A 382 -2.23 45.79 18.74
C GLY A 382 -1.35 44.88 17.86
N LYS A 383 -0.57 44.02 18.51
CA LYS A 383 0.33 43.10 17.82
C LYS A 383 -0.44 41.90 17.29
N ILE A 384 -0.43 41.73 15.98
CA ILE A 384 -0.98 40.53 15.31
C ILE A 384 -0.06 39.34 15.59
N ILE A 385 -0.67 38.14 15.66
CA ILE A 385 0.08 36.89 15.84
C ILE A 385 1.07 36.69 14.69
N ASN A 386 2.31 36.23 15.01
CA ASN A 386 3.29 35.88 13.97
C ASN A 386 2.83 34.60 13.26
N VAL A 387 2.37 34.74 12.02
CA VAL A 387 1.80 33.67 11.20
C VAL A 387 2.83 32.61 10.78
N GLU A 388 4.12 32.96 10.69
CA GLU A 388 5.21 32.04 10.33
C GLU A 388 5.55 31.09 11.48
N LYS A 389 5.46 31.56 12.73
CA LYS A 389 5.80 30.77 13.94
C LYS A 389 4.60 30.14 14.62
N ALA A 390 3.38 30.60 14.32
CA ALA A 390 2.17 30.11 14.95
C ALA A 390 1.52 29.00 14.12
N ARG A 391 0.93 28.01 14.81
CA ARG A 391 0.11 27.00 14.14
C ARG A 391 -1.12 27.64 13.49
N ILE A 392 -1.49 27.14 12.32
CA ILE A 392 -2.60 27.68 11.51
C ILE A 392 -3.93 27.79 12.27
N ASP A 393 -4.20 26.85 13.19
CA ASP A 393 -5.39 26.86 14.03
C ASP A 393 -5.41 28.03 15.03
N ARG A 394 -4.26 28.51 15.48
CA ARG A 394 -4.11 29.72 16.30
C ARG A 394 -4.23 30.97 15.47
N VAL A 395 -3.63 30.99 14.28
CA VAL A 395 -3.70 32.11 13.35
C VAL A 395 -5.16 32.40 13.01
N LEU A 396 -5.91 31.36 12.62
CA LEU A 396 -7.32 31.47 12.26
C LEU A 396 -8.28 31.78 13.44
N LYS A 397 -7.83 31.65 14.68
CA LYS A 397 -8.58 32.08 15.89
C LYS A 397 -8.32 33.50 16.31
N ASN A 398 -7.29 34.12 15.76
CA ASN A 398 -6.96 35.49 16.09
C ASN A 398 -8.03 36.47 15.50
N ALA A 399 -8.63 37.30 16.33
CA ALA A 399 -9.73 38.18 15.91
C ALA A 399 -9.30 39.18 14.83
N GLU A 400 -8.08 39.68 14.88
CA GLU A 400 -7.59 40.65 13.89
C GLU A 400 -7.34 39.98 12.53
N VAL A 401 -6.79 38.72 12.54
CA VAL A 401 -6.64 37.91 11.32
C VAL A 401 -8.02 37.58 10.72
N GLN A 402 -8.99 37.24 11.57
CA GLN A 402 -10.37 37.01 11.10
C GLN A 402 -10.98 38.26 10.48
N SER A 403 -10.72 39.45 11.05
CA SER A 403 -11.19 40.70 10.49
C SER A 403 -10.58 41.00 9.11
N ILE A 404 -9.31 40.69 8.90
CA ILE A 404 -8.68 40.84 7.59
C ILE A 404 -9.27 39.86 6.55
N ILE A 405 -9.56 38.61 6.94
CA ILE A 405 -10.11 37.62 6.02
C ILE A 405 -11.55 37.93 5.61
N THR A 406 -12.29 38.62 6.47
CA THR A 406 -13.73 38.96 6.24
C THR A 406 -13.97 40.35 5.65
N ALA A 407 -12.96 41.21 5.65
CA ALA A 407 -12.99 42.51 4.97
C ALA A 407 -12.73 42.39 3.47
#